data_057b4aa94a5eba15e920ed27748a855a
#
_entry.id   057b4aa94a5eba15e920ed27748a855a
#
_cell.length_a   1.000
_cell.length_b   1.000
_cell.length_c   1.000
_cell.angle_alpha   90.00
_cell.angle_beta   90.00
_cell.angle_gamma   90.00
#
_symmetry.space_group_name_H-M   'P 1'
#
loop_
_entity.id
_entity.type
_entity.pdbx_description
1 polymer ?
#
loop_
_entity_poly.entity_id
_entity_poly.type
_entity_poly.pdbx_seq_one_letter_code
_entity_poly.pdbx_strand_id
1 'polypeptide(L)'
;MDVQQVLTGLTEQLRNWWPVPGIAISVVDGTGESAFVTAGFANAERGLPVSRRTRFEIGSISKTFTSFLIGILADEGKVDLDALVSDHLPWFAPNGGSRAITVRHLLQHTSGLVAGADALPDAAARGYALRDARTWAEPGELFHYSNEGYNLLGLIVEQVTGGSLADAMAGRLLRPLGMGNSAARITHEDIAELAAGYRFLRDDRPPLPSAPLAPAGFFEYSAADGNVLATASDLGLFARMLLGRGVLDDTRIIGPESFRRIVTLPVGAVSSSYALGVDVEVIDGHTWLTHAGGMVGYRSYLAADISGGHGVAVLTNAPGECQIIDRFARHVLAVVQGAPADPALFDPERIADAQRYVGTHGTSSRRIRVEASGDDRLSLTADGVSGRLYDSGDGRLVCDHPAWSAYHHSLDGHWLYGPESLGPGPSEPAAPPHPLTGKYRSYTPWYPSFDIVQRAGRLHMIAATGVEAPCDEPELVPLGDRTFRVGADPRLPERLTSGPDPDGAVLWVDLDGCRYTRSFRDHPEA
;
A
#
# COMPACT_ATOMS: atom_id res chain seq x y z
N MET A 1 17.07 25.91 14.99
CA MET A 1 17.45 25.13 13.81
C MET A 1 16.47 25.51 12.71
N ASP A 2 16.95 25.84 11.52
CA ASP A 2 16.06 26.11 10.39
C ASP A 2 15.50 24.78 9.87
N VAL A 3 14.24 24.51 10.19
CA VAL A 3 13.55 23.25 9.80
C VAL A 3 13.58 23.06 8.29
N GLN A 4 13.41 24.14 7.51
CA GLN A 4 13.46 24.11 6.05
C GLN A 4 14.81 23.55 5.54
N GLN A 5 15.92 24.02 6.10
CA GLN A 5 17.27 23.60 5.70
C GLN A 5 17.52 22.14 6.09
N VAL A 6 17.09 21.71 7.27
CA VAL A 6 17.24 20.33 7.74
C VAL A 6 16.47 19.36 6.84
N LEU A 7 15.20 19.68 6.54
CA LEU A 7 14.37 18.84 5.69
C LEU A 7 14.91 18.76 4.25
N THR A 8 15.47 19.87 3.73
CA THR A 8 16.15 19.84 2.42
C THR A 8 17.29 18.84 2.42
N GLY A 9 18.17 18.87 3.44
CA GLY A 9 19.28 17.94 3.57
C GLY A 9 18.84 16.47 3.69
N LEU A 10 17.82 16.18 4.52
CA LEU A 10 17.25 14.84 4.65
C LEU A 10 16.66 14.33 3.32
N THR A 11 15.98 15.21 2.59
CA THR A 11 15.36 14.88 1.29
C THR A 11 16.41 14.54 0.23
N GLU A 12 17.51 15.29 0.18
CA GLU A 12 18.63 14.99 -0.72
C GLU A 12 19.29 13.67 -0.39
N GLN A 13 19.48 13.35 0.90
CA GLN A 13 20.03 12.08 1.34
C GLN A 13 19.12 10.90 0.97
N LEU A 14 17.81 11.01 1.21
CA LEU A 14 16.85 9.98 0.80
C LEU A 14 16.98 9.67 -0.70
N ARG A 15 17.01 10.73 -1.54
CA ARG A 15 17.09 10.58 -2.99
C ARG A 15 18.44 10.05 -3.50
N ASN A 16 19.51 10.21 -2.74
CA ASN A 16 20.80 9.62 -3.07
C ASN A 16 20.83 8.10 -2.86
N TRP A 17 20.00 7.59 -1.97
CA TRP A 17 19.98 6.17 -1.64
C TRP A 17 18.82 5.40 -2.26
N TRP A 18 17.72 6.08 -2.51
CA TRP A 18 16.48 5.45 -2.97
C TRP A 18 16.01 6.05 -4.29
N PRO A 19 15.35 5.23 -5.15
CA PRO A 19 14.90 5.68 -6.47
C PRO A 19 13.63 6.55 -6.35
N VAL A 20 13.81 7.79 -5.89
CA VAL A 20 12.76 8.80 -5.77
C VAL A 20 12.98 9.90 -6.79
N PRO A 21 12.33 9.85 -7.99
CA PRO A 21 12.55 10.84 -9.04
C PRO A 21 12.19 12.25 -8.63
N GLY A 22 11.04 12.41 -7.95
CA GLY A 22 10.54 13.67 -7.46
C GLY A 22 9.80 13.55 -6.13
N ILE A 23 9.90 14.59 -5.30
CA ILE A 23 9.27 14.65 -3.99
C ILE A 23 8.81 16.06 -3.67
N ALA A 24 7.65 16.18 -3.05
CA ALA A 24 7.12 17.40 -2.45
C ALA A 24 6.69 17.13 -1.01
N ILE A 25 7.07 18.00 -0.10
CA ILE A 25 6.80 17.90 1.33
C ILE A 25 6.16 19.21 1.80
N SER A 26 5.03 19.10 2.48
CA SER A 26 4.41 20.21 3.21
C SER A 26 4.39 19.87 4.70
N VAL A 27 4.92 20.76 5.52
CA VAL A 27 4.85 20.67 6.98
C VAL A 27 3.95 21.79 7.47
N VAL A 28 3.02 21.45 8.33
CA VAL A 28 1.99 22.36 8.81
C VAL A 28 1.88 22.32 10.33
N ASP A 29 1.37 23.41 10.88
CA ASP A 29 0.90 23.49 12.26
C ASP A 29 -0.50 24.13 12.31
N GLY A 30 -0.99 24.43 13.51
CA GLY A 30 -2.29 25.09 13.69
C GLY A 30 -2.41 26.49 13.07
N THR A 31 -1.29 27.13 12.73
CA THR A 31 -1.26 28.51 12.19
C THR A 31 -1.06 28.56 10.67
N GLY A 32 -0.47 27.53 10.07
CA GLY A 32 -0.21 27.51 8.64
C GLY A 32 0.79 26.46 8.19
N GLU A 33 1.33 26.66 6.97
CA GLU A 33 2.43 25.86 6.44
C GLU A 33 3.75 26.44 6.98
N SER A 34 4.44 25.64 7.80
CA SER A 34 5.68 26.05 8.48
C SER A 34 6.94 25.72 7.68
N ALA A 35 6.89 24.74 6.78
CA ALA A 35 7.97 24.44 5.83
C ALA A 35 7.41 23.79 4.56
N PHE A 36 8.09 24.04 3.43
CA PHE A 36 7.77 23.41 2.16
C PHE A 36 9.04 23.05 1.39
N VAL A 37 9.23 21.76 1.07
CA VAL A 37 10.42 21.27 0.36
C VAL A 37 10.00 20.56 -0.92
N THR A 38 10.72 20.83 -2.01
CA THR A 38 10.64 20.05 -3.24
C THR A 38 12.03 19.63 -3.70
N ALA A 39 12.17 18.45 -4.28
CA ALA A 39 13.40 18.01 -4.89
C ALA A 39 13.11 17.11 -6.10
N GLY A 40 14.05 17.07 -7.05
CA GLY A 40 13.99 16.21 -8.23
C GLY A 40 12.97 16.68 -9.27
N PHE A 41 12.46 15.71 -10.04
CA PHE A 41 11.72 15.95 -11.25
C PHE A 41 10.26 15.46 -11.15
N ALA A 42 9.33 16.31 -11.53
CA ALA A 42 7.95 15.92 -11.84
C ALA A 42 7.91 15.02 -13.09
N ASN A 43 8.84 15.24 -14.02
CA ASN A 43 9.03 14.39 -15.19
C ASN A 43 10.52 14.37 -15.53
N ALA A 44 11.19 13.25 -15.27
CA ALA A 44 12.63 13.13 -15.43
C ALA A 44 13.04 13.12 -16.93
N GLU A 45 12.26 12.50 -17.81
CA GLU A 45 12.52 12.43 -19.24
C GLU A 45 12.49 13.81 -19.89
N ARG A 46 11.63 14.70 -19.39
CA ARG A 46 11.48 16.08 -19.88
C ARG A 46 12.30 17.09 -19.10
N GLY A 47 12.99 16.66 -18.03
CA GLY A 47 13.74 17.55 -17.14
C GLY A 47 12.86 18.57 -16.40
N LEU A 48 11.56 18.27 -16.19
CA LEU A 48 10.64 19.18 -15.50
C LEU A 48 10.78 19.00 -14.00
N PRO A 49 11.18 20.05 -13.22
CA PRO A 49 11.36 19.93 -11.79
C PRO A 49 10.01 19.83 -11.06
N VAL A 50 10.02 19.24 -9.86
CA VAL A 50 8.90 19.33 -8.94
C VAL A 50 8.73 20.78 -8.47
N SER A 51 7.50 21.25 -8.40
CA SER A 51 7.12 22.57 -7.95
C SER A 51 5.98 22.52 -6.95
N ARG A 52 5.66 23.66 -6.32
CA ARG A 52 4.51 23.79 -5.43
C ARG A 52 3.17 23.44 -6.09
N ARG A 53 3.09 23.56 -7.42
CA ARG A 53 1.88 23.26 -8.20
C ARG A 53 1.84 21.83 -8.76
N THR A 54 2.90 21.07 -8.60
CA THR A 54 2.96 19.70 -9.08
C THR A 54 1.93 18.85 -8.34
N ARG A 55 1.03 18.21 -9.07
CA ARG A 55 0.04 17.26 -8.57
C ARG A 55 0.62 15.86 -8.54
N PHE A 56 0.15 15.07 -7.60
CA PHE A 56 0.47 13.64 -7.47
C PHE A 56 -0.83 12.87 -7.22
N GLU A 57 -0.87 11.61 -7.64
CA GLU A 57 -1.88 10.68 -7.19
C GLU A 57 -1.58 10.30 -5.74
N ILE A 58 -2.56 10.51 -4.84
CA ILE A 58 -2.31 10.27 -3.40
C ILE A 58 -2.73 8.87 -2.95
N GLY A 59 -3.22 8.04 -3.87
CA GLY A 59 -3.59 6.65 -3.60
C GLY A 59 -4.54 6.52 -2.42
N SER A 60 -4.30 5.56 -1.56
CA SER A 60 -5.19 5.20 -0.46
C SER A 60 -5.42 6.29 0.60
N ILE A 61 -4.66 7.39 0.60
CA ILE A 61 -5.04 8.58 1.38
C ILE A 61 -6.44 9.07 0.95
N SER A 62 -6.87 8.80 -0.28
CA SER A 62 -8.24 9.05 -0.77
C SER A 62 -9.31 8.39 0.11
N LYS A 63 -9.01 7.26 0.76
CA LYS A 63 -9.94 6.61 1.69
C LYS A 63 -10.24 7.48 2.90
N THR A 64 -9.26 8.23 3.41
CA THR A 64 -9.49 9.20 4.47
C THR A 64 -10.44 10.29 3.98
N PHE A 65 -10.25 10.81 2.75
CA PHE A 65 -11.18 11.78 2.15
C PHE A 65 -12.59 11.22 2.00
N THR A 66 -12.72 9.99 1.54
CA THR A 66 -14.02 9.29 1.42
C THR A 66 -14.69 9.14 2.79
N SER A 67 -13.94 8.78 3.83
CA SER A 67 -14.46 8.66 5.18
C SER A 67 -14.97 9.98 5.73
N PHE A 68 -14.21 11.06 5.53
CA PHE A 68 -14.65 12.40 5.93
C PHE A 68 -15.87 12.86 5.14
N LEU A 69 -15.96 12.55 3.85
CA LEU A 69 -17.16 12.83 3.04
C LEU A 69 -18.39 12.06 3.55
N ILE A 70 -18.23 10.78 3.87
CA ILE A 70 -19.31 9.97 4.51
C ILE A 70 -19.70 10.58 5.86
N GLY A 71 -18.73 11.04 6.67
CA GLY A 71 -19.00 11.72 7.94
C GLY A 71 -19.80 13.02 7.76
N ILE A 72 -19.47 13.83 6.74
CA ILE A 72 -20.22 15.04 6.38
C ILE A 72 -21.66 14.67 5.94
N LEU A 73 -21.80 13.62 5.13
CA LEU A 73 -23.14 13.15 4.71
C LEU A 73 -23.93 12.58 5.88
N ALA A 74 -23.28 12.04 6.90
CA ALA A 74 -23.94 11.63 8.15
C ALA A 74 -24.39 12.85 8.96
N ASP A 75 -23.60 13.92 9.05
CA ASP A 75 -24.03 15.20 9.65
C ASP A 75 -25.21 15.83 8.89
N GLU A 76 -25.30 15.64 7.57
CA GLU A 76 -26.45 16.05 6.74
C GLU A 76 -27.67 15.13 6.91
N GLY A 77 -27.57 14.03 7.68
CA GLY A 77 -28.64 13.03 7.85
C GLY A 77 -28.91 12.17 6.61
N LYS A 78 -27.98 12.11 5.66
CA LYS A 78 -28.13 11.35 4.40
C LYS A 78 -27.57 9.94 4.48
N VAL A 79 -26.65 9.68 5.41
CA VAL A 79 -26.03 8.38 5.65
C VAL A 79 -26.06 8.08 7.14
N ASP A 80 -26.51 6.89 7.49
CA ASP A 80 -26.29 6.32 8.82
C ASP A 80 -25.16 5.28 8.71
N LEU A 81 -24.14 5.40 9.55
CA LEU A 81 -22.99 4.48 9.53
C LEU A 81 -23.38 3.04 9.88
N ASP A 82 -24.47 2.86 10.61
CA ASP A 82 -24.98 1.56 11.04
C ASP A 82 -26.10 1.02 10.12
N ALA A 83 -26.49 1.80 9.09
CA ALA A 83 -27.40 1.33 8.04
C ALA A 83 -26.73 0.24 7.19
N LEU A 84 -27.54 -0.65 6.63
CA LEU A 84 -27.08 -1.70 5.75
C LEU A 84 -26.61 -1.10 4.41
N VAL A 85 -25.55 -1.67 3.84
CA VAL A 85 -25.14 -1.31 2.48
C VAL A 85 -26.29 -1.55 1.48
N SER A 86 -27.07 -2.61 1.66
CA SER A 86 -28.23 -2.93 0.83
C SER A 86 -29.39 -1.92 0.93
N ASP A 87 -29.47 -1.09 1.99
CA ASP A 87 -30.45 -0.02 2.07
C ASP A 87 -30.14 1.10 1.08
N HIS A 88 -28.86 1.30 0.77
CA HIS A 88 -28.40 2.27 -0.22
C HIS A 88 -28.21 1.64 -1.61
N LEU A 89 -27.73 0.40 -1.67
CA LEU A 89 -27.41 -0.35 -2.89
C LEU A 89 -28.21 -1.67 -2.90
N PRO A 90 -29.50 -1.66 -3.32
CA PRO A 90 -30.40 -2.82 -3.19
C PRO A 90 -29.95 -4.07 -3.96
N TRP A 91 -29.06 -3.91 -4.94
CA TRP A 91 -28.49 -5.03 -5.69
C TRP A 91 -27.31 -5.71 -4.95
N PHE A 92 -26.80 -5.10 -3.87
CA PHE A 92 -25.68 -5.65 -3.10
C PHE A 92 -26.20 -6.63 -2.05
N ALA A 93 -26.03 -7.91 -2.29
CA ALA A 93 -26.50 -8.98 -1.42
C ALA A 93 -25.46 -10.13 -1.35
N PRO A 94 -24.26 -9.90 -0.79
CA PRO A 94 -23.22 -10.91 -0.73
C PRO A 94 -23.67 -12.12 0.09
N ASN A 95 -23.24 -13.31 -0.34
CA ASN A 95 -23.56 -14.59 0.28
C ASN A 95 -22.50 -14.93 1.36
N GLY A 96 -22.92 -15.61 2.44
CA GLY A 96 -22.00 -16.27 3.37
C GLY A 96 -22.11 -15.89 4.83
N GLY A 97 -22.18 -14.61 5.18
CA GLY A 97 -22.30 -14.16 6.57
C GLY A 97 -23.74 -14.26 7.11
N SER A 98 -23.91 -14.44 8.43
CA SER A 98 -25.21 -14.38 9.09
C SER A 98 -25.66 -12.93 9.33
N ARG A 99 -24.72 -11.99 9.36
CA ARG A 99 -24.94 -10.56 9.55
C ARG A 99 -24.83 -9.82 8.24
N ALA A 100 -25.69 -8.83 8.06
CA ALA A 100 -25.58 -7.94 6.91
C ALA A 100 -24.44 -6.91 7.10
N ILE A 101 -23.81 -6.54 5.99
CA ILE A 101 -22.73 -5.56 5.97
C ILE A 101 -23.29 -4.15 6.13
N THR A 102 -22.76 -3.36 7.06
CA THR A 102 -23.09 -1.95 7.26
C THR A 102 -22.06 -1.02 6.63
N VAL A 103 -22.41 0.26 6.46
CA VAL A 103 -21.48 1.32 6.02
C VAL A 103 -20.24 1.36 6.93
N ARG A 104 -20.41 1.21 8.24
CA ARG A 104 -19.31 1.14 9.22
C ARG A 104 -18.34 -0.01 8.93
N HIS A 105 -18.84 -1.19 8.60
CA HIS A 105 -17.98 -2.33 8.29
C HIS A 105 -17.10 -2.08 7.06
N LEU A 106 -17.60 -1.34 6.05
CA LEU A 106 -16.80 -0.93 4.89
C LEU A 106 -15.70 0.06 5.29
N LEU A 107 -16.04 1.10 6.08
CA LEU A 107 -15.11 2.11 6.57
C LEU A 107 -13.97 1.52 7.42
N GLN A 108 -14.25 0.45 8.17
CA GLN A 108 -13.31 -0.22 9.09
C GLN A 108 -12.54 -1.36 8.45
N HIS A 109 -12.78 -1.70 7.20
CA HIS A 109 -12.24 -2.91 6.57
C HIS A 109 -12.59 -4.21 7.32
N THR A 110 -13.81 -4.29 7.83
CA THR A 110 -14.29 -5.46 8.57
C THR A 110 -15.51 -6.11 7.92
N SER A 111 -15.72 -5.87 6.63
CA SER A 111 -16.84 -6.42 5.86
C SER A 111 -16.64 -7.89 5.45
N GLY A 112 -15.41 -8.39 5.46
CA GLY A 112 -15.07 -9.73 4.95
C GLY A 112 -15.02 -9.83 3.42
N LEU A 113 -15.04 -8.68 2.71
CA LEU A 113 -14.87 -8.61 1.26
C LEU A 113 -13.40 -8.77 0.86
N VAL A 114 -13.14 -9.18 -0.38
CA VAL A 114 -11.80 -9.25 -0.98
C VAL A 114 -11.08 -7.90 -0.97
N ALA A 115 -9.75 -7.92 -1.01
CA ALA A 115 -8.93 -6.71 -1.03
C ALA A 115 -9.16 -5.88 -2.30
N GLY A 116 -9.11 -6.51 -3.47
CA GLY A 116 -9.27 -5.87 -4.77
C GLY A 116 -9.81 -6.83 -5.83
N ALA A 117 -10.44 -6.28 -6.88
CA ALA A 117 -10.92 -6.99 -8.06
C ALA A 117 -10.43 -6.26 -9.33
N ASP A 118 -9.11 -6.20 -9.50
CA ASP A 118 -8.41 -5.36 -10.49
C ASP A 118 -8.64 -5.74 -11.96
N ALA A 119 -9.39 -6.81 -12.19
CA ALA A 119 -9.75 -7.25 -13.54
C ALA A 119 -10.79 -6.34 -14.22
N LEU A 120 -11.47 -5.46 -13.48
CA LEU A 120 -12.60 -4.66 -13.98
C LEU A 120 -12.24 -3.18 -14.10
N PRO A 121 -12.75 -2.50 -15.14
CA PRO A 121 -12.22 -1.18 -15.55
C PRO A 121 -12.71 0.00 -14.69
N ASP A 122 -13.84 -0.12 -14.02
CA ASP A 122 -14.44 1.00 -13.28
C ASP A 122 -15.07 0.57 -11.94
N ALA A 123 -15.30 1.55 -11.06
CA ALA A 123 -15.83 1.35 -9.72
C ALA A 123 -17.23 0.71 -9.72
N ALA A 124 -18.09 1.04 -10.68
CA ALA A 124 -19.44 0.48 -10.76
C ALA A 124 -19.40 -0.98 -11.17
N ALA A 125 -18.58 -1.34 -12.18
CA ALA A 125 -18.38 -2.72 -12.62
C ALA A 125 -17.75 -3.57 -11.50
N ARG A 126 -16.74 -3.05 -10.81
CA ARG A 126 -16.10 -3.69 -9.65
C ARG A 126 -17.11 -3.93 -8.53
N GLY A 127 -17.83 -2.88 -8.12
CA GLY A 127 -18.88 -2.99 -7.09
C GLY A 127 -19.97 -3.99 -7.46
N TYR A 128 -20.46 -3.95 -8.71
CA TYR A 128 -21.49 -4.87 -9.18
C TYR A 128 -21.02 -6.33 -9.25
N ALA A 129 -19.76 -6.57 -9.51
CA ALA A 129 -19.18 -7.93 -9.46
C ALA A 129 -19.25 -8.55 -8.04
N LEU A 130 -19.30 -7.72 -6.99
CA LEU A 130 -19.44 -8.18 -5.62
C LEU A 130 -20.85 -8.59 -5.23
N ARG A 131 -21.89 -8.41 -6.08
CA ARG A 131 -23.26 -8.75 -5.75
C ARG A 131 -23.44 -10.21 -5.33
N ASP A 132 -22.65 -11.09 -5.91
CA ASP A 132 -22.66 -12.53 -5.63
C ASP A 132 -21.41 -12.99 -4.85
N ALA A 133 -20.63 -12.04 -4.31
CA ALA A 133 -19.44 -12.34 -3.52
C ALA A 133 -19.79 -13.15 -2.28
N ARG A 134 -18.86 -14.00 -1.87
CA ARG A 134 -19.01 -14.80 -0.65
C ARG A 134 -18.08 -14.24 0.42
N THR A 135 -18.63 -13.91 1.57
CA THR A 135 -17.87 -13.62 2.78
C THR A 135 -17.64 -14.90 3.59
N TRP A 136 -16.47 -14.99 4.24
CA TRP A 136 -16.07 -16.16 5.06
C TRP A 136 -15.89 -15.78 6.53
N ALA A 137 -15.81 -14.49 6.82
CA ALA A 137 -15.90 -13.92 8.16
C ALA A 137 -17.27 -13.26 8.33
N GLU A 138 -17.79 -13.26 9.54
CA GLU A 138 -18.91 -12.38 9.89
C GLU A 138 -18.44 -10.92 9.86
N PRO A 139 -19.23 -9.98 9.35
CA PRO A 139 -18.92 -8.56 9.42
C PRO A 139 -18.58 -8.13 10.86
N GLY A 140 -17.44 -7.48 11.01
CA GLY A 140 -16.90 -7.06 12.31
C GLY A 140 -15.94 -8.05 12.98
N GLU A 141 -15.70 -9.26 12.44
CA GLU A 141 -14.88 -10.28 13.09
C GLU A 141 -13.42 -10.32 12.63
N LEU A 142 -13.12 -9.80 11.44
CA LEU A 142 -11.79 -9.80 10.86
C LEU A 142 -11.50 -8.43 10.24
N PHE A 143 -10.35 -7.86 10.58
CA PHE A 143 -9.80 -6.76 9.80
C PHE A 143 -9.18 -7.32 8.52
N HIS A 144 -9.69 -6.88 7.38
CA HIS A 144 -9.18 -7.25 6.08
C HIS A 144 -9.29 -6.06 5.14
N TYR A 145 -8.15 -5.44 4.84
CA TYR A 145 -8.10 -4.23 4.02
C TYR A 145 -8.74 -4.48 2.66
N SER A 146 -9.74 -3.67 2.28
CA SER A 146 -10.53 -3.87 1.06
C SER A 146 -10.72 -2.56 0.31
N ASN A 147 -10.12 -2.45 -0.87
CA ASN A 147 -10.38 -1.39 -1.83
C ASN A 147 -11.85 -1.45 -2.29
N GLU A 148 -12.36 -2.67 -2.48
CA GLU A 148 -13.74 -2.87 -2.92
C GLU A 148 -14.77 -2.36 -1.92
N GLY A 149 -14.48 -2.46 -0.62
CA GLY A 149 -15.32 -1.86 0.41
C GLY A 149 -15.45 -0.34 0.23
N TYR A 150 -14.34 0.34 -0.12
CA TYR A 150 -14.36 1.79 -0.38
C TYR A 150 -15.02 2.13 -1.72
N ASN A 151 -14.92 1.28 -2.73
CA ASN A 151 -15.67 1.46 -3.97
C ASN A 151 -17.17 1.44 -3.73
N LEU A 152 -17.66 0.55 -2.87
CA LEU A 152 -19.08 0.56 -2.45
C LEU A 152 -19.44 1.85 -1.71
N LEU A 153 -18.57 2.40 -0.85
CA LEU A 153 -18.79 3.70 -0.21
C LEU A 153 -18.94 4.82 -1.25
N GLY A 154 -18.12 4.82 -2.30
CA GLY A 154 -18.25 5.76 -3.41
C GLY A 154 -19.61 5.67 -4.11
N LEU A 155 -20.08 4.46 -4.39
CA LEU A 155 -21.40 4.23 -5.00
C LEU A 155 -22.55 4.66 -4.05
N ILE A 156 -22.38 4.47 -2.73
CA ILE A 156 -23.35 5.00 -1.73
C ILE A 156 -23.37 6.53 -1.79
N VAL A 157 -22.21 7.20 -1.86
CA VAL A 157 -22.14 8.67 -2.00
C VAL A 157 -22.93 9.12 -3.23
N GLU A 158 -22.71 8.49 -4.38
CA GLU A 158 -23.43 8.83 -5.62
C GLU A 158 -24.94 8.62 -5.48
N GLN A 159 -25.35 7.52 -4.88
CA GLN A 159 -26.76 7.21 -4.65
C GLN A 159 -27.45 8.26 -3.76
N VAL A 160 -26.84 8.67 -2.64
CA VAL A 160 -27.48 9.60 -1.69
C VAL A 160 -27.37 11.07 -2.09
N THR A 161 -26.43 11.40 -2.98
CA THR A 161 -26.24 12.77 -3.47
C THR A 161 -26.92 13.03 -4.82
N GLY A 162 -27.19 11.99 -5.58
CA GLY A 162 -27.72 12.07 -6.95
C GLY A 162 -26.73 12.64 -7.97
N GLY A 163 -25.44 12.71 -7.62
CA GLY A 163 -24.36 13.22 -8.47
C GLY A 163 -23.13 12.32 -8.41
N SER A 164 -22.05 12.71 -9.10
CA SER A 164 -20.80 11.93 -9.08
C SER A 164 -20.10 12.03 -7.71
N LEU A 165 -19.33 11.01 -7.36
CA LEU A 165 -18.42 11.03 -6.20
C LEU A 165 -17.49 12.25 -6.25
N ALA A 166 -16.95 12.57 -7.44
CA ALA A 166 -16.06 13.70 -7.64
C ALA A 166 -16.73 15.04 -7.32
N ASP A 167 -17.96 15.26 -7.78
CA ASP A 167 -18.72 16.49 -7.48
C ASP A 167 -19.06 16.59 -6.00
N ALA A 168 -19.47 15.48 -5.38
CA ALA A 168 -19.78 15.43 -3.97
C ALA A 168 -18.55 15.78 -3.11
N MET A 169 -17.38 15.20 -3.40
CA MET A 169 -16.12 15.45 -2.71
C MET A 169 -15.61 16.87 -2.96
N ALA A 170 -15.62 17.32 -4.21
CA ALA A 170 -15.21 18.67 -4.56
C ALA A 170 -16.09 19.73 -3.85
N GLY A 171 -17.41 19.49 -3.80
CA GLY A 171 -18.37 20.43 -3.19
C GLY A 171 -18.31 20.51 -1.68
N ARG A 172 -18.19 19.36 -1.02
CA ARG A 172 -18.33 19.26 0.44
C ARG A 172 -17.02 19.25 1.19
N LEU A 173 -15.91 18.91 0.50
CA LEU A 173 -14.61 18.76 1.16
C LEU A 173 -13.53 19.62 0.53
N LEU A 174 -13.22 19.46 -0.77
CA LEU A 174 -12.07 20.14 -1.36
C LEU A 174 -12.23 21.67 -1.41
N ARG A 175 -13.35 22.17 -1.90
CA ARG A 175 -13.62 23.62 -1.96
C ARG A 175 -13.70 24.28 -0.57
N PRO A 176 -14.44 23.74 0.42
CA PRO A 176 -14.43 24.30 1.77
C PRO A 176 -13.06 24.32 2.43
N LEU A 177 -12.18 23.35 2.12
CA LEU A 177 -10.79 23.32 2.58
C LEU A 177 -9.86 24.26 1.80
N GLY A 178 -10.31 24.86 0.69
CA GLY A 178 -9.44 25.68 -0.15
C GLY A 178 -8.44 24.88 -1.00
N MET A 179 -8.64 23.57 -1.16
CA MET A 179 -7.78 22.66 -1.95
C MET A 179 -7.98 22.85 -3.46
N GLY A 180 -7.63 24.04 -3.97
CA GLY A 180 -7.91 24.48 -5.33
C GLY A 180 -7.08 23.78 -6.41
N ASN A 181 -5.99 23.11 -6.05
CA ASN A 181 -5.15 22.34 -6.97
C ASN A 181 -5.39 20.83 -6.85
N SER A 182 -6.44 20.41 -6.15
CA SER A 182 -6.81 19.01 -5.96
C SER A 182 -8.05 18.65 -6.76
N ALA A 183 -8.14 17.39 -7.17
CA ALA A 183 -9.30 16.83 -7.85
C ALA A 183 -9.64 15.46 -7.26
N ALA A 184 -10.93 15.09 -7.29
CA ALA A 184 -11.43 13.83 -6.81
C ALA A 184 -11.70 12.82 -7.94
N ARG A 185 -10.99 12.96 -9.03
CA ARG A 185 -10.99 12.07 -10.19
C ARG A 185 -9.68 12.27 -10.95
N ILE A 186 -9.07 11.20 -11.40
CA ILE A 186 -7.88 11.19 -12.24
C ILE A 186 -8.33 11.04 -13.69
N THR A 187 -8.05 12.02 -14.52
CA THR A 187 -8.46 12.03 -15.92
C THR A 187 -7.29 12.37 -16.84
N HIS A 188 -7.46 12.06 -18.11
CA HIS A 188 -6.50 12.41 -19.15
C HIS A 188 -6.16 13.91 -19.20
N GLU A 189 -7.10 14.77 -18.82
CA GLU A 189 -6.91 16.22 -18.78
C GLU A 189 -5.88 16.66 -17.72
N ASP A 190 -5.68 15.84 -16.68
CA ASP A 190 -4.77 16.15 -15.58
C ASP A 190 -3.28 15.91 -15.92
N ILE A 191 -2.97 15.17 -16.98
CA ILE A 191 -1.60 14.74 -17.35
C ILE A 191 -0.61 15.91 -17.45
N ALA A 192 -1.06 17.08 -17.88
CA ALA A 192 -0.18 18.24 -18.07
C ALA A 192 0.37 18.79 -16.75
N GLU A 193 -0.35 18.65 -15.64
CA GLU A 193 -0.01 19.17 -14.32
C GLU A 193 0.35 18.05 -13.33
N LEU A 194 0.19 16.78 -13.73
CA LEU A 194 0.50 15.61 -12.94
C LEU A 194 2.00 15.28 -13.07
N ALA A 195 2.63 14.93 -11.97
CA ALA A 195 3.95 14.30 -12.02
C ALA A 195 3.87 13.00 -12.80
N ALA A 196 4.84 12.71 -13.66
CA ALA A 196 4.96 11.40 -14.30
C ALA A 196 5.28 10.34 -13.23
N GLY A 197 4.47 9.28 -13.16
CA GLY A 197 4.72 8.17 -12.25
C GLY A 197 5.87 7.28 -12.74
N TYR A 198 6.57 6.62 -11.81
CA TYR A 198 7.67 5.71 -12.12
C TYR A 198 7.49 4.37 -11.42
N ARG A 199 7.89 3.30 -12.10
CA ARG A 199 7.92 1.93 -11.58
C ARG A 199 9.30 1.33 -11.75
N PHE A 200 9.60 0.27 -11.02
CA PHE A 200 10.83 -0.48 -11.24
C PHE A 200 10.83 -1.08 -12.66
N LEU A 201 11.96 -0.91 -13.37
CA LEU A 201 12.12 -1.45 -14.72
C LEU A 201 11.99 -2.98 -14.75
N ARG A 202 12.41 -3.64 -13.67
CA ARG A 202 12.29 -5.09 -13.50
C ARG A 202 11.28 -5.36 -12.38
N ASP A 203 10.15 -5.94 -12.74
CA ASP A 203 9.06 -6.28 -11.82
C ASP A 203 9.00 -7.78 -11.49
N ASP A 204 10.02 -8.54 -11.93
CA ASP A 204 10.12 -10.00 -11.76
C ASP A 204 11.02 -10.41 -10.59
N ARG A 205 11.58 -9.46 -9.87
CA ARG A 205 12.47 -9.66 -8.72
C ARG A 205 12.40 -8.49 -7.75
N PRO A 206 12.77 -8.69 -6.48
CA PRO A 206 12.87 -7.60 -5.52
C PRO A 206 13.83 -6.51 -6.01
N PRO A 207 13.44 -5.24 -5.94
CA PRO A 207 14.30 -4.16 -6.39
C PRO A 207 15.43 -3.88 -5.39
N LEU A 208 16.62 -3.67 -5.90
CA LEU A 208 17.70 -3.06 -5.13
C LEU A 208 17.40 -1.56 -4.94
N PRO A 209 17.94 -0.91 -3.90
CA PRO A 209 17.77 0.53 -3.70
C PRO A 209 18.21 1.38 -4.90
N SER A 210 19.19 0.90 -5.67
CA SER A 210 19.68 1.53 -6.92
C SER A 210 19.00 1.00 -8.19
N ALA A 211 17.88 0.29 -8.07
CA ALA A 211 17.22 -0.31 -9.23
C ALA A 211 16.75 0.76 -10.24
N PRO A 212 16.97 0.53 -11.55
CA PRO A 212 16.52 1.48 -12.55
C PRO A 212 15.00 1.57 -12.61
N LEU A 213 14.52 2.77 -12.87
CA LEU A 213 13.09 3.06 -13.05
C LEU A 213 12.74 3.19 -14.53
N ALA A 214 11.46 2.98 -14.82
CA ALA A 214 10.82 3.28 -16.08
C ALA A 214 9.55 4.10 -15.81
N PRO A 215 9.08 4.94 -16.75
CA PRO A 215 7.78 5.58 -16.63
C PRO A 215 6.68 4.56 -16.41
N ALA A 216 5.79 4.84 -15.48
CA ALA A 216 4.59 4.05 -15.25
C ALA A 216 3.52 4.38 -16.30
N GLY A 217 2.60 3.45 -16.55
CA GLY A 217 1.42 3.73 -17.35
C GLY A 217 0.49 4.71 -16.63
N PHE A 218 -0.14 5.60 -17.38
CA PHE A 218 -1.20 6.46 -16.86
C PHE A 218 -2.54 5.72 -16.93
N PHE A 219 -3.33 5.84 -15.87
CA PHE A 219 -4.68 5.26 -15.78
C PHE A 219 -5.66 6.32 -15.32
N GLU A 220 -6.79 6.44 -16.01
CA GLU A 220 -7.91 7.20 -15.48
C GLU A 220 -8.52 6.45 -14.29
N TYR A 221 -8.82 7.17 -13.22
CA TYR A 221 -9.31 6.56 -11.99
C TYR A 221 -10.34 7.43 -11.28
N SER A 222 -11.47 6.84 -10.89
CA SER A 222 -12.56 7.56 -10.23
C SER A 222 -13.13 6.83 -9.00
N ALA A 223 -12.54 5.69 -8.62
CA ALA A 223 -12.99 4.88 -7.50
C ALA A 223 -12.57 5.47 -6.14
N ALA A 224 -13.44 5.37 -5.15
CA ALA A 224 -13.32 6.05 -3.86
C ALA A 224 -12.13 5.59 -2.98
N ASP A 225 -11.49 4.51 -3.36
CA ASP A 225 -10.33 3.96 -2.68
C ASP A 225 -9.01 4.64 -3.03
N GLY A 226 -8.94 5.38 -4.20
CA GLY A 226 -7.68 5.93 -4.69
C GLY A 226 -7.78 7.13 -5.63
N ASN A 227 -8.92 7.79 -5.77
CA ASN A 227 -9.26 8.73 -6.83
C ASN A 227 -8.75 10.17 -6.68
N VAL A 228 -8.03 10.52 -5.62
CA VAL A 228 -7.69 11.93 -5.37
C VAL A 228 -6.30 12.27 -5.92
N LEU A 229 -6.25 13.39 -6.66
CA LEU A 229 -5.05 14.12 -7.02
C LEU A 229 -4.86 15.29 -6.07
N ALA A 230 -3.65 15.53 -5.59
CA ALA A 230 -3.37 16.69 -4.75
C ALA A 230 -1.95 17.23 -4.95
N THR A 231 -1.75 18.50 -4.58
CA THR A 231 -0.44 19.05 -4.28
C THR A 231 -0.11 18.81 -2.81
N ALA A 232 1.17 18.85 -2.43
CA ALA A 232 1.56 18.69 -1.03
C ALA A 232 0.99 19.82 -0.15
N SER A 233 0.91 21.06 -0.66
CA SER A 233 0.31 22.18 0.10
C SER A 233 -1.18 22.00 0.31
N ASP A 234 -1.93 21.51 -0.71
CA ASP A 234 -3.37 21.24 -0.53
C ASP A 234 -3.57 20.10 0.50
N LEU A 235 -2.75 19.06 0.45
CA LEU A 235 -2.81 17.99 1.46
C LEU A 235 -2.42 18.50 2.85
N GLY A 236 -1.56 19.52 2.94
CA GLY A 236 -1.27 20.26 4.16
C GLY A 236 -2.50 20.97 4.75
N LEU A 237 -3.40 21.51 3.91
CA LEU A 237 -4.68 22.08 4.38
C LEU A 237 -5.57 21.00 4.99
N PHE A 238 -5.61 19.81 4.39
CA PHE A 238 -6.34 18.66 4.97
C PHE A 238 -5.71 18.25 6.32
N ALA A 239 -4.38 18.20 6.42
CA ALA A 239 -3.69 17.93 7.69
C ALA A 239 -4.04 18.98 8.76
N ARG A 240 -4.10 20.27 8.41
CA ARG A 240 -4.52 21.34 9.35
C ARG A 240 -5.97 21.16 9.82
N MET A 241 -6.88 20.73 8.95
CA MET A 241 -8.24 20.40 9.35
C MET A 241 -8.27 19.24 10.35
N LEU A 242 -7.39 18.22 10.18
CA LEU A 242 -7.24 17.14 11.17
C LEU A 242 -6.73 17.69 12.52
N LEU A 243 -5.70 18.56 12.52
CA LEU A 243 -5.18 19.23 13.72
C LEU A 243 -6.27 20.07 14.41
N GLY A 244 -7.09 20.78 13.63
CA GLY A 244 -8.22 21.59 14.09
C GLY A 244 -9.47 20.77 14.45
N ARG A 245 -9.38 19.43 14.46
CA ARG A 245 -10.49 18.53 14.81
C ARG A 245 -11.77 18.82 14.02
N GLY A 246 -11.60 18.91 12.71
CA GLY A 246 -12.68 19.17 11.76
C GLY A 246 -12.96 20.65 11.49
N VAL A 247 -12.06 21.54 11.92
CA VAL A 247 -12.13 22.99 11.66
C VAL A 247 -10.86 23.43 10.93
N LEU A 248 -10.98 24.28 9.93
CA LEU A 248 -9.87 24.97 9.26
C LEU A 248 -10.18 26.46 9.21
N ASP A 249 -9.30 27.29 9.76
CA ASP A 249 -9.40 28.78 9.75
C ASP A 249 -10.83 29.27 10.09
N ASP A 250 -11.35 28.86 11.25
CA ASP A 250 -12.70 29.15 11.76
C ASP A 250 -13.86 28.53 10.97
N THR A 251 -13.58 27.85 9.86
CA THR A 251 -14.57 27.14 9.05
C THR A 251 -14.72 25.69 9.52
N ARG A 252 -15.92 25.31 9.96
CA ARG A 252 -16.21 23.93 10.30
C ARG A 252 -16.47 23.14 9.02
N ILE A 253 -15.64 22.12 8.82
CA ILE A 253 -15.70 21.21 7.66
C ILE A 253 -16.59 20.00 7.98
N ILE A 254 -16.46 19.46 9.20
CA ILE A 254 -17.21 18.29 9.67
C ILE A 254 -17.64 18.49 11.12
N GLY A 255 -18.79 17.96 11.48
CA GLY A 255 -19.30 18.01 12.85
C GLY A 255 -18.38 17.32 13.85
N PRO A 256 -18.35 17.81 15.12
CA PRO A 256 -17.41 17.28 16.11
C PRO A 256 -17.67 15.81 16.47
N GLU A 257 -18.90 15.38 16.41
CA GLU A 257 -19.26 13.98 16.69
C GLU A 257 -18.82 13.04 15.55
N SER A 258 -19.06 13.43 14.28
CA SER A 258 -18.61 12.66 13.12
C SER A 258 -17.09 12.63 13.03
N PHE A 259 -16.39 13.75 13.30
CA PHE A 259 -14.95 13.75 13.44
C PHE A 259 -14.47 12.74 14.48
N ARG A 260 -15.04 12.82 15.71
CA ARG A 260 -14.68 11.91 16.81
C ARG A 260 -14.89 10.43 16.43
N ARG A 261 -16.01 10.11 15.76
CA ARG A 261 -16.30 8.73 15.30
C ARG A 261 -15.26 8.23 14.29
N ILE A 262 -14.81 9.10 13.38
CA ILE A 262 -13.82 8.74 12.36
C ILE A 262 -12.47 8.43 12.98
N VAL A 263 -12.01 9.24 13.95
CA VAL A 263 -10.65 9.17 14.50
C VAL A 263 -10.55 8.41 15.83
N THR A 264 -11.57 7.67 16.21
CA THR A 264 -11.55 6.89 17.46
C THR A 264 -11.68 5.41 17.16
N LEU A 265 -10.72 4.63 17.65
CA LEU A 265 -10.82 3.17 17.62
C LEU A 265 -12.02 2.73 18.48
N PRO A 266 -12.95 1.93 17.93
CA PRO A 266 -14.03 1.38 18.72
C PRO A 266 -13.53 0.46 19.84
N VAL A 267 -14.25 0.40 20.94
CA VAL A 267 -13.98 -0.58 22.00
C VAL A 267 -14.14 -1.99 21.43
N GLY A 268 -13.11 -2.82 21.57
CA GLY A 268 -13.09 -4.16 20.98
C GLY A 268 -12.85 -4.18 19.46
N ALA A 269 -12.28 -3.11 18.90
CA ALA A 269 -11.90 -3.08 17.49
C ALA A 269 -10.99 -4.28 17.13
N VAL A 270 -11.22 -4.85 15.97
CA VAL A 270 -10.42 -5.99 15.45
C VAL A 270 -9.06 -5.51 14.96
N SER A 271 -8.99 -4.29 14.41
CA SER A 271 -7.72 -3.63 14.10
C SER A 271 -7.13 -2.97 15.34
N SER A 272 -5.82 -3.02 15.47
CA SER A 272 -5.09 -2.34 16.56
C SER A 272 -4.91 -0.83 16.32
N SER A 273 -5.02 -0.36 15.08
CA SER A 273 -4.78 1.04 14.70
C SER A 273 -5.82 1.63 13.75
N TYR A 274 -6.41 0.85 12.84
CA TYR A 274 -7.30 1.38 11.80
C TYR A 274 -8.70 1.69 12.35
N ALA A 275 -9.08 2.96 12.29
CA ALA A 275 -10.41 3.43 12.69
C ALA A 275 -11.37 3.49 11.48
N LEU A 276 -11.99 4.63 11.17
CA LEU A 276 -12.83 4.78 9.99
C LEU A 276 -12.06 5.49 8.87
N GLY A 277 -11.25 4.76 8.12
CA GLY A 277 -10.49 5.31 6.99
C GLY A 277 -9.23 6.09 7.37
N VAL A 278 -8.71 5.87 8.56
CA VAL A 278 -7.48 6.48 9.06
C VAL A 278 -6.86 5.58 10.12
N ASP A 279 -5.54 5.47 10.12
CA ASP A 279 -4.82 4.88 11.24
C ASP A 279 -4.71 5.85 12.40
N VAL A 280 -4.95 5.35 13.60
CA VAL A 280 -4.85 6.10 14.87
C VAL A 280 -3.76 5.43 15.70
N GLU A 281 -2.64 6.09 15.81
CA GLU A 281 -1.46 5.56 16.49
C GLU A 281 -1.12 6.40 17.71
N VAL A 282 -0.62 5.77 18.76
CA VAL A 282 -0.07 6.47 19.93
C VAL A 282 1.44 6.28 19.94
N ILE A 283 2.18 7.35 19.67
CA ILE A 283 3.65 7.36 19.58
C ILE A 283 4.16 8.35 20.61
N ASP A 284 4.95 7.88 21.59
CA ASP A 284 5.51 8.67 22.67
C ASP A 284 4.45 9.55 23.41
N GLY A 285 3.23 9.00 23.57
CA GLY A 285 2.12 9.70 24.23
C GLY A 285 1.35 10.69 23.35
N HIS A 286 1.75 10.84 22.09
CA HIS A 286 1.07 11.66 21.09
C HIS A 286 0.12 10.82 20.24
N THR A 287 -1.04 11.36 19.90
CA THR A 287 -2.01 10.70 19.00
C THR A 287 -1.77 11.18 17.58
N TRP A 288 -1.34 10.27 16.74
CA TRP A 288 -1.12 10.52 15.31
C TRP A 288 -2.26 9.92 14.49
N LEU A 289 -2.77 10.71 13.56
CA LEU A 289 -3.67 10.27 12.50
C LEU A 289 -2.83 10.13 11.23
N THR A 290 -2.78 8.91 10.68
CA THR A 290 -1.90 8.63 9.54
C THR A 290 -2.62 7.87 8.45
N HIS A 291 -2.16 8.02 7.22
CA HIS A 291 -2.49 7.10 6.12
C HIS A 291 -1.38 7.11 5.06
N ALA A 292 -1.00 5.93 4.61
CA ALA A 292 -0.13 5.75 3.45
C ALA A 292 -0.95 5.69 2.17
N GLY A 293 -0.34 6.06 1.04
CA GLY A 293 -0.96 5.93 -0.27
C GLY A 293 -0.01 5.34 -1.28
N GLY A 294 -0.44 4.29 -1.98
CA GLY A 294 0.26 3.69 -3.12
C GLY A 294 -0.61 3.74 -4.36
N MET A 295 -0.03 4.15 -5.48
CA MET A 295 -0.59 4.06 -6.83
C MET A 295 0.50 3.55 -7.76
N VAL A 296 0.11 3.17 -8.96
CA VAL A 296 1.08 2.76 -9.98
C VAL A 296 1.98 3.94 -10.35
N GLY A 297 3.16 3.99 -9.74
CA GLY A 297 4.13 5.06 -9.93
C GLY A 297 4.08 6.20 -8.91
N TYR A 298 3.32 6.07 -7.82
CA TYR A 298 3.28 7.09 -6.76
C TYR A 298 3.26 6.45 -5.39
N ARG A 299 3.99 7.06 -4.46
CA ARG A 299 3.91 6.78 -3.02
C ARG A 299 3.71 8.07 -2.27
N SER A 300 2.77 8.08 -1.34
CA SER A 300 2.41 9.24 -0.53
C SER A 300 2.22 8.85 0.93
N TYR A 301 2.38 9.83 1.82
CA TYR A 301 2.12 9.66 3.24
C TYR A 301 1.56 10.94 3.83
N LEU A 302 0.51 10.78 4.64
CA LEU A 302 -0.09 11.84 5.44
C LEU A 302 0.03 11.47 6.91
N ALA A 303 0.48 12.41 7.74
CA ALA A 303 0.44 12.28 9.18
C ALA A 303 0.03 13.61 9.85
N ALA A 304 -0.80 13.52 10.88
CA ALA A 304 -1.17 14.67 11.73
C ALA A 304 -1.12 14.24 13.20
N ASP A 305 -0.20 14.84 13.96
CA ASP A 305 -0.16 14.70 15.42
C ASP A 305 -1.16 15.66 16.04
N ILE A 306 -2.36 15.16 16.33
CA ILE A 306 -3.45 15.96 16.91
C ILE A 306 -3.23 16.31 18.39
N SER A 307 -2.20 15.77 19.03
CA SER A 307 -1.79 16.09 20.39
C SER A 307 -0.66 17.14 20.40
N GLY A 308 0.32 17.00 19.50
CA GLY A 308 1.48 17.89 19.38
C GLY A 308 1.26 19.08 18.43
N GLY A 309 0.19 19.06 17.62
CA GLY A 309 -0.19 20.20 16.77
C GLY A 309 0.62 20.37 15.49
N HIS A 310 1.26 19.30 14.98
CA HIS A 310 2.03 19.32 13.74
C HIS A 310 1.51 18.27 12.74
N GLY A 311 1.63 18.58 11.45
CA GLY A 311 1.26 17.65 10.38
C GLY A 311 2.29 17.67 9.24
N VAL A 312 2.35 16.57 8.51
CA VAL A 312 3.21 16.41 7.35
C VAL A 312 2.47 15.70 6.22
N ALA A 313 2.67 16.19 5.01
CA ALA A 313 2.29 15.53 3.78
C ALA A 313 3.53 15.30 2.92
N VAL A 314 3.79 14.06 2.52
CA VAL A 314 4.88 13.68 1.62
C VAL A 314 4.30 13.04 0.38
N LEU A 315 4.56 13.63 -0.79
CA LEU A 315 4.11 13.14 -2.08
C LEU A 315 5.31 12.86 -2.97
N THR A 316 5.32 11.69 -3.60
CA THR A 316 6.39 11.28 -4.53
C THR A 316 5.83 10.63 -5.78
N ASN A 317 6.58 10.70 -6.86
CA ASN A 317 6.38 9.88 -8.05
C ASN A 317 7.34 8.67 -8.10
N ALA A 318 7.67 8.14 -6.91
CA ALA A 318 8.39 6.89 -6.74
C ALA A 318 7.44 5.69 -6.92
N PRO A 319 7.95 4.48 -7.17
CA PRO A 319 7.14 3.27 -7.20
C PRO A 319 6.21 3.15 -5.98
N GLY A 320 4.96 2.76 -6.21
CA GLY A 320 3.93 2.73 -5.17
C GLY A 320 4.24 1.79 -4.00
N GLU A 321 5.05 0.77 -4.24
CA GLU A 321 5.58 -0.17 -3.23
C GLU A 321 6.77 0.35 -2.42
N CYS A 322 7.26 1.57 -2.68
CA CYS A 322 8.44 2.14 -2.03
C CYS A 322 8.14 2.62 -0.60
N GLN A 323 8.02 1.69 0.35
CA GLN A 323 7.59 1.96 1.74
C GLN A 323 8.56 2.80 2.57
N ILE A 324 9.79 3.02 2.10
CA ILE A 324 10.76 3.92 2.77
C ILE A 324 10.20 5.34 2.92
N ILE A 325 9.27 5.75 2.03
CA ILE A 325 8.62 7.06 2.08
C ILE A 325 7.80 7.23 3.36
N ASP A 326 7.18 6.16 3.85
CA ASP A 326 6.41 6.17 5.09
C ASP A 326 7.33 6.40 6.30
N ARG A 327 8.48 5.70 6.34
CA ARG A 327 9.51 5.89 7.38
C ARG A 327 10.08 7.31 7.33
N PHE A 328 10.33 7.80 6.12
CA PHE A 328 10.81 9.16 5.91
C PHE A 328 9.82 10.21 6.43
N ALA A 329 8.54 10.11 6.07
CA ALA A 329 7.52 11.06 6.49
C ALA A 329 7.33 11.07 8.02
N ARG A 330 7.35 9.90 8.66
CA ARG A 330 7.33 9.76 10.12
C ARG A 330 8.54 10.44 10.77
N HIS A 331 9.74 10.26 10.20
CA HIS A 331 10.94 10.91 10.70
C HIS A 331 10.88 12.43 10.51
N VAL A 332 10.38 12.91 9.37
CA VAL A 332 10.15 14.35 9.15
C VAL A 332 9.27 14.94 10.26
N LEU A 333 8.16 14.28 10.59
CA LEU A 333 7.29 14.76 11.67
C LEU A 333 7.99 14.74 13.03
N ALA A 334 8.75 13.68 13.35
CA ALA A 334 9.53 13.61 14.59
C ALA A 334 10.58 14.74 14.67
N VAL A 335 11.27 15.05 13.56
CA VAL A 335 12.26 16.15 13.50
C VAL A 335 11.57 17.51 13.73
N VAL A 336 10.40 17.73 13.17
CA VAL A 336 9.61 18.95 13.40
C VAL A 336 9.23 19.10 14.88
N GLN A 337 9.00 18.00 15.55
CA GLN A 337 8.71 17.93 17.00
C GLN A 337 9.97 18.01 17.88
N GLY A 338 11.14 18.15 17.29
CA GLY A 338 12.41 18.36 18.00
C GLY A 338 13.30 17.13 18.14
N ALA A 339 12.95 16.01 17.49
CA ALA A 339 13.87 14.86 17.40
C ALA A 339 15.11 15.25 16.56
N PRO A 340 16.28 14.63 16.82
CA PRO A 340 17.46 14.84 15.99
C PRO A 340 17.21 14.32 14.56
N ALA A 341 17.67 15.07 13.57
CA ALA A 341 17.69 14.61 12.19
C ALA A 341 18.76 13.51 12.03
N ASP A 342 18.32 12.31 11.67
CA ASP A 342 19.23 11.18 11.42
C ASP A 342 19.05 10.67 10.00
N PRO A 343 19.85 11.13 9.02
CA PRO A 343 19.78 10.62 7.65
C PRO A 343 20.16 9.14 7.56
N ALA A 344 20.93 8.61 8.50
CA ALA A 344 21.34 7.22 8.48
C ALA A 344 20.18 6.22 8.67
N LEU A 345 19.00 6.69 9.09
CA LEU A 345 17.78 5.88 9.11
C LEU A 345 17.30 5.44 7.73
N PHE A 346 17.79 6.08 6.66
CA PHE A 346 17.41 5.78 5.27
C PHE A 346 18.54 5.12 4.48
N ASP A 347 19.69 4.86 5.10
CA ASP A 347 20.79 4.10 4.48
C ASP A 347 20.35 2.63 4.29
N PRO A 348 20.16 2.17 3.04
CA PRO A 348 19.68 0.81 2.79
C PRO A 348 20.69 -0.27 3.18
N GLU A 349 21.95 0.08 3.35
CA GLU A 349 22.97 -0.85 3.85
C GLU A 349 22.91 -1.03 5.37
N ARG A 350 22.18 -0.17 6.11
CA ARG A 350 21.96 -0.33 7.56
C ARG A 350 20.80 -1.27 7.83
N ILE A 351 21.12 -2.41 8.40
CA ILE A 351 20.15 -3.45 8.73
C ILE A 351 19.96 -3.46 10.24
N ALA A 352 18.73 -3.17 10.67
CA ALA A 352 18.37 -3.23 12.07
C ALA A 352 18.59 -4.66 12.62
N ASP A 353 19.13 -4.76 13.84
CA ASP A 353 19.44 -6.05 14.50
C ASP A 353 20.25 -7.00 13.59
N ALA A 354 21.22 -6.47 12.83
CA ALA A 354 22.02 -7.22 11.86
C ALA A 354 22.61 -8.51 12.45
N GLN A 355 22.97 -8.51 13.74
CA GLN A 355 23.58 -9.66 14.40
C GLN A 355 22.68 -10.90 14.43
N ARG A 356 21.36 -10.75 14.37
CA ARG A 356 20.43 -11.89 14.32
C ARG A 356 20.57 -12.74 13.05
N TYR A 357 21.08 -12.12 11.98
CA TYR A 357 21.25 -12.77 10.67
C TYR A 357 22.60 -13.47 10.54
N VAL A 358 23.59 -13.12 11.37
CA VAL A 358 24.96 -13.60 11.24
C VAL A 358 25.04 -15.10 11.54
N GLY A 359 25.70 -15.83 10.64
CA GLY A 359 25.88 -17.26 10.79
C GLY A 359 25.98 -18.02 9.47
N THR A 360 25.98 -19.33 9.59
CA THR A 360 25.90 -20.23 8.44
C THR A 360 24.51 -20.86 8.44
N HIS A 361 23.78 -20.61 7.36
CA HIS A 361 22.43 -21.12 7.13
C HIS A 361 22.47 -22.13 5.99
N GLY A 362 21.78 -23.23 6.11
CA GLY A 362 21.69 -24.18 5.01
C GLY A 362 21.69 -25.62 5.43
N THR A 363 21.62 -26.45 4.40
CA THR A 363 21.59 -27.89 4.49
C THR A 363 22.99 -28.48 4.21
N SER A 364 23.11 -29.80 4.16
CA SER A 364 24.35 -30.46 3.77
C SER A 364 24.78 -30.17 2.32
N SER A 365 23.82 -29.87 1.45
CA SER A 365 24.01 -29.67 0.01
C SER A 365 24.09 -28.21 -0.43
N ARG A 366 23.52 -27.27 0.34
CA ARG A 366 23.53 -25.84 0.02
C ARG A 366 23.68 -25.00 1.28
N ARG A 367 24.67 -24.14 1.30
CA ARG A 367 24.98 -23.28 2.45
C ARG A 367 25.23 -21.86 2.01
N ILE A 368 24.73 -20.94 2.82
CA ILE A 368 25.10 -19.53 2.76
C ILE A 368 25.77 -19.15 4.07
N ARG A 369 26.70 -18.23 4.00
CA ARG A 369 27.32 -17.59 5.14
C ARG A 369 26.99 -16.12 5.13
N VAL A 370 26.41 -15.67 6.24
CA VAL A 370 26.09 -14.26 6.44
C VAL A 370 27.06 -13.70 7.47
N GLU A 371 27.76 -12.65 7.11
CA GLU A 371 28.78 -12.01 7.93
C GLU A 371 28.47 -10.53 8.12
N ALA A 372 28.70 -10.04 9.33
CA ALA A 372 28.57 -8.62 9.62
C ALA A 372 29.86 -7.88 9.31
N SER A 373 29.72 -6.67 8.76
CA SER A 373 30.78 -5.67 8.65
C SER A 373 30.40 -4.47 9.52
N GLY A 374 31.00 -4.36 10.68
CA GLY A 374 30.52 -3.45 11.73
C GLY A 374 29.27 -3.98 12.42
N ASP A 375 28.47 -3.07 12.97
CA ASP A 375 27.30 -3.43 13.78
C ASP A 375 26.00 -3.60 12.99
N ASP A 376 25.93 -3.04 11.77
CA ASP A 376 24.68 -2.85 11.04
C ASP A 376 24.73 -3.19 9.54
N ARG A 377 25.86 -3.69 9.02
CA ARG A 377 26.01 -4.04 7.60
C ARG A 377 26.22 -5.55 7.43
N LEU A 378 25.60 -6.13 6.40
CA LEU A 378 25.66 -7.57 6.15
C LEU A 378 26.14 -7.89 4.75
N SER A 379 26.88 -8.98 4.63
CA SER A 379 27.19 -9.64 3.37
C SER A 379 26.77 -11.10 3.40
N LEU A 380 26.37 -11.63 2.26
CA LEU A 380 26.01 -13.02 2.06
C LEU A 380 27.05 -13.65 1.12
N THR A 381 27.64 -14.77 1.53
CA THR A 381 28.57 -15.57 0.71
C THR A 381 27.98 -16.94 0.45
N ALA A 382 27.95 -17.33 -0.83
CA ALA A 382 27.55 -18.65 -1.26
C ALA A 382 28.43 -19.09 -2.45
N ASP A 383 28.83 -20.35 -2.46
CA ASP A 383 29.66 -20.94 -3.54
C ASP A 383 30.93 -20.13 -3.86
N GLY A 384 31.51 -19.47 -2.83
CA GLY A 384 32.73 -18.67 -2.98
C GLY A 384 32.52 -17.26 -3.56
N VAL A 385 31.30 -16.84 -3.80
CA VAL A 385 30.96 -15.49 -4.27
C VAL A 385 30.15 -14.77 -3.20
N SER A 386 30.48 -13.48 -2.97
CA SER A 386 29.84 -12.65 -1.96
C SER A 386 29.00 -11.54 -2.60
N GLY A 387 27.88 -11.22 -1.98
CA GLY A 387 27.03 -10.07 -2.26
C GLY A 387 26.72 -9.29 -0.99
N ARG A 388 26.36 -8.02 -1.12
CA ARG A 388 25.88 -7.20 -0.02
C ARG A 388 24.37 -7.40 0.17
N LEU A 389 23.94 -7.31 1.40
CA LEU A 389 22.53 -7.31 1.77
C LEU A 389 22.08 -5.86 2.05
N TYR A 390 20.87 -5.55 1.65
CA TYR A 390 20.25 -4.24 1.81
C TYR A 390 18.87 -4.42 2.45
N ASP A 391 18.47 -3.50 3.31
CA ASP A 391 17.07 -3.37 3.75
C ASP A 391 16.21 -2.95 2.54
N SER A 392 15.15 -3.69 2.22
CA SER A 392 14.21 -3.34 1.15
C SER A 392 13.25 -2.20 1.54
N GLY A 393 13.33 -1.69 2.76
CA GLY A 393 12.47 -0.64 3.30
C GLY A 393 11.21 -1.17 4.02
N ASP A 394 10.94 -2.46 3.91
CA ASP A 394 9.81 -3.17 4.54
C ASP A 394 10.26 -4.20 5.59
N GLY A 395 11.54 -4.19 5.96
CA GLY A 395 12.13 -5.11 6.95
C GLY A 395 12.57 -6.46 6.39
N ARG A 396 12.41 -6.70 5.10
CA ARG A 396 13.03 -7.82 4.38
C ARG A 396 14.37 -7.38 3.82
N LEU A 397 15.19 -8.34 3.37
CA LEU A 397 16.48 -8.05 2.80
C LEU A 397 16.51 -8.40 1.30
N VAL A 398 17.32 -7.67 0.54
CA VAL A 398 17.63 -7.97 -0.86
C VAL A 398 19.14 -8.09 -1.03
N CYS A 399 19.58 -8.93 -1.97
CA CYS A 399 21.01 -9.17 -2.21
C CYS A 399 21.41 -8.71 -3.61
N ASP A 400 22.54 -8.02 -3.74
CA ASP A 400 23.09 -7.62 -5.06
C ASP A 400 23.80 -8.76 -5.80
N HIS A 401 23.96 -9.93 -5.18
CA HIS A 401 24.52 -11.11 -5.84
C HIS A 401 23.50 -11.70 -6.83
N PRO A 402 23.83 -11.86 -8.13
CA PRO A 402 22.88 -12.29 -9.16
C PRO A 402 22.13 -13.60 -8.85
N ALA A 403 22.81 -14.60 -8.25
CA ALA A 403 22.20 -15.86 -7.89
C ALA A 403 21.27 -15.79 -6.65
N TRP A 404 21.29 -14.66 -5.93
CA TRP A 404 20.55 -14.44 -4.69
C TRP A 404 19.69 -13.18 -4.75
N SER A 405 19.37 -12.70 -5.94
CA SER A 405 18.57 -11.48 -6.18
C SER A 405 17.15 -11.76 -6.67
N ALA A 406 16.75 -13.04 -6.84
CA ALA A 406 15.45 -13.39 -7.40
C ALA A 406 14.29 -13.24 -6.39
N TYR A 407 14.60 -13.35 -5.09
CA TYR A 407 13.61 -13.27 -4.01
C TYR A 407 14.13 -12.40 -2.87
N HIS A 408 13.22 -11.94 -2.03
CA HIS A 408 13.60 -11.38 -0.74
C HIS A 408 14.22 -12.44 0.16
N HIS A 409 15.05 -11.98 1.08
CA HIS A 409 15.59 -12.79 2.16
C HIS A 409 14.89 -12.42 3.46
N SER A 410 14.50 -13.42 4.23
CA SER A 410 13.96 -13.23 5.56
C SER A 410 14.47 -14.31 6.53
N LEU A 411 14.37 -14.04 7.83
CA LEU A 411 14.77 -14.97 8.88
C LEU A 411 13.59 -15.18 9.83
N ASP A 412 13.00 -16.38 9.75
CA ASP A 412 11.94 -16.84 10.64
C ASP A 412 12.32 -18.23 11.18
N GLY A 413 13.21 -18.24 12.19
CA GLY A 413 13.84 -19.47 12.67
C GLY A 413 14.79 -20.13 11.65
N HIS A 414 14.46 -20.03 10.37
CA HIS A 414 15.27 -20.45 9.22
C HIS A 414 15.47 -19.26 8.28
N TRP A 415 16.57 -19.32 7.50
CA TRP A 415 16.76 -18.37 6.41
C TRP A 415 15.85 -18.75 5.22
N LEU A 416 14.94 -17.87 4.86
CA LEU A 416 14.00 -18.09 3.77
C LEU A 416 14.47 -17.36 2.50
N TYR A 417 14.46 -18.05 1.37
CA TYR A 417 14.77 -17.51 0.06
C TYR A 417 13.99 -18.25 -1.04
N GLY A 418 12.95 -17.65 -1.56
CA GLY A 418 12.09 -18.29 -2.55
C GLY A 418 11.58 -19.66 -2.07
N PRO A 419 11.83 -20.74 -2.80
CA PRO A 419 11.42 -22.10 -2.41
C PRO A 419 12.27 -22.68 -1.27
N GLU A 420 13.36 -22.04 -0.88
CA GLU A 420 14.34 -22.58 0.03
C GLU A 420 14.10 -22.12 1.48
N SER A 421 14.18 -23.08 2.39
CA SER A 421 14.24 -22.84 3.84
C SER A 421 15.56 -23.42 4.34
N LEU A 422 16.52 -22.54 4.61
CA LEU A 422 17.89 -22.91 4.98
C LEU A 422 18.04 -22.84 6.50
N GLY A 423 17.87 -23.98 7.20
CA GLY A 423 17.94 -24.09 8.65
C GLY A 423 18.91 -25.19 9.12
N PRO A 424 19.22 -25.25 10.43
CA PRO A 424 20.01 -26.32 11.00
C PRO A 424 19.16 -27.60 11.05
N GLY A 425 19.36 -28.50 10.12
CA GLY A 425 18.67 -29.78 10.09
C GLY A 425 19.01 -30.59 8.84
N PRO A 426 18.68 -31.88 8.82
CA PRO A 426 18.75 -32.63 7.59
C PRO A 426 17.77 -32.03 6.58
N SER A 427 18.22 -31.87 5.33
CA SER A 427 17.31 -31.53 4.23
C SER A 427 16.20 -32.55 4.19
N GLU A 428 14.95 -32.12 4.31
CA GLU A 428 13.85 -33.01 3.92
C GLU A 428 14.08 -33.45 2.46
N PRO A 429 13.83 -34.72 2.14
CA PRO A 429 13.89 -35.16 0.75
C PRO A 429 12.94 -34.27 -0.06
N ALA A 430 13.44 -33.71 -1.16
CA ALA A 430 12.66 -32.85 -2.02
C ALA A 430 11.40 -33.61 -2.48
N ALA A 431 10.25 -33.20 -2.00
CA ALA A 431 8.98 -33.67 -2.54
C ALA A 431 8.93 -33.32 -4.03
N PRO A 432 8.31 -34.15 -4.87
CA PRO A 432 8.14 -33.78 -6.28
C PRO A 432 7.44 -32.41 -6.37
N PRO A 433 7.85 -31.54 -7.30
CA PRO A 433 7.28 -30.21 -7.40
C PRO A 433 5.78 -30.29 -7.69
N HIS A 434 5.00 -29.54 -6.93
CA HIS A 434 3.55 -29.46 -7.15
C HIS A 434 3.28 -28.83 -8.53
N PRO A 435 2.27 -29.27 -9.30
CA PRO A 435 1.96 -28.75 -10.64
C PRO A 435 1.75 -27.23 -10.71
N LEU A 436 1.32 -26.61 -9.61
CA LEU A 436 1.15 -25.14 -9.49
C LEU A 436 2.47 -24.39 -9.36
N THR A 437 3.59 -25.01 -8.99
CA THR A 437 4.85 -24.26 -8.79
C THR A 437 5.31 -23.62 -10.09
N GLY A 438 5.67 -22.35 -10.03
CA GLY A 438 6.16 -21.57 -11.16
C GLY A 438 5.83 -20.08 -11.06
N LYS A 439 6.28 -19.33 -12.05
CA LYS A 439 6.03 -17.88 -12.17
C LYS A 439 4.76 -17.64 -12.96
N TYR A 440 3.94 -16.75 -12.44
CA TYR A 440 2.66 -16.35 -13.03
C TYR A 440 2.66 -14.86 -13.28
N ARG A 441 2.09 -14.42 -14.41
CA ARG A 441 2.10 -13.05 -14.85
C ARG A 441 0.77 -12.62 -15.46
N SER A 442 0.40 -11.36 -15.23
CA SER A 442 -0.79 -10.71 -15.77
C SER A 442 -0.44 -9.35 -16.37
N TYR A 443 -1.38 -8.73 -17.05
CA TYR A 443 -1.27 -7.34 -17.52
C TYR A 443 -1.75 -6.31 -16.49
N THR A 444 -2.23 -6.74 -15.32
CA THR A 444 -2.59 -5.78 -14.27
C THR A 444 -1.36 -4.99 -13.82
N PRO A 445 -1.45 -3.67 -13.75
CA PRO A 445 -0.32 -2.85 -13.29
C PRO A 445 -0.15 -2.85 -11.76
N TRP A 446 -1.18 -3.28 -11.03
CA TRP A 446 -1.23 -3.26 -9.56
C TRP A 446 -0.45 -4.39 -8.95
N TYR A 447 -0.59 -5.58 -9.52
CA TYR A 447 0.06 -6.80 -9.07
C TYR A 447 0.46 -7.64 -10.29
N PRO A 448 1.58 -7.29 -10.98
CA PRO A 448 1.86 -7.84 -12.31
C PRO A 448 2.32 -9.29 -12.31
N SER A 449 2.96 -9.77 -11.23
CA SER A 449 3.52 -11.11 -11.18
C SER A 449 3.72 -11.65 -9.77
N PHE A 450 3.68 -12.97 -9.65
CA PHE A 450 4.07 -13.71 -8.46
C PHE A 450 4.61 -15.09 -8.82
N ASP A 451 5.37 -15.67 -7.91
CA ASP A 451 5.79 -17.06 -7.96
C ASP A 451 4.96 -17.90 -6.99
N ILE A 452 4.55 -19.09 -7.42
CA ILE A 452 4.08 -20.12 -6.50
C ILE A 452 5.24 -21.06 -6.25
N VAL A 453 5.66 -21.16 -5.00
CA VAL A 453 6.77 -22.01 -4.55
C VAL A 453 6.29 -23.06 -3.59
N GLN A 454 7.05 -24.16 -3.47
CA GLN A 454 6.78 -25.22 -2.50
C GLN A 454 7.88 -25.22 -1.44
N ARG A 455 7.50 -25.05 -0.16
CA ARG A 455 8.38 -25.17 1.00
C ARG A 455 7.83 -26.20 1.96
N ALA A 456 8.64 -27.17 2.39
CA ALA A 456 8.22 -28.22 3.33
C ALA A 456 6.85 -28.85 2.97
N GLY A 457 6.62 -29.08 1.67
CA GLY A 457 5.37 -29.67 1.15
C GLY A 457 4.18 -28.71 1.05
N ARG A 458 4.29 -27.46 1.49
CA ARG A 458 3.23 -26.43 1.41
C ARG A 458 3.49 -25.48 0.26
N LEU A 459 2.43 -24.95 -0.32
CA LEU A 459 2.52 -23.94 -1.36
C LEU A 459 2.47 -22.53 -0.76
N HIS A 460 3.31 -21.64 -1.27
CA HIS A 460 3.32 -20.24 -0.91
C HIS A 460 3.29 -19.36 -2.16
N MET A 461 2.64 -18.23 -2.07
CA MET A 461 2.63 -17.19 -3.10
C MET A 461 3.63 -16.10 -2.71
N ILE A 462 4.58 -15.80 -3.60
CA ILE A 462 5.64 -14.81 -3.36
C ILE A 462 5.55 -13.75 -4.44
N ALA A 463 5.30 -12.52 -4.02
CA ALA A 463 5.37 -11.34 -4.88
C ALA A 463 6.76 -10.72 -4.84
N ALA A 464 7.28 -10.34 -5.98
CA ALA A 464 8.53 -9.60 -6.08
C ALA A 464 8.30 -8.09 -5.92
N THR A 465 7.30 -7.57 -6.63
CA THR A 465 6.88 -6.15 -6.64
C THR A 465 5.36 -6.09 -6.84
N GLY A 466 4.81 -4.89 -6.73
CA GLY A 466 3.40 -4.59 -6.97
C GLY A 466 2.81 -3.77 -5.82
N VAL A 467 2.04 -2.75 -6.17
CA VAL A 467 1.43 -1.82 -5.19
C VAL A 467 0.49 -2.54 -4.24
N GLU A 468 -0.20 -3.57 -4.74
CA GLU A 468 -1.16 -4.38 -3.97
C GLU A 468 -0.64 -5.79 -3.67
N ALA A 469 0.64 -6.03 -3.94
CA ALA A 469 1.26 -7.31 -3.64
C ALA A 469 1.33 -7.55 -2.12
N PRO A 470 1.00 -8.77 -1.64
CA PRO A 470 1.18 -9.11 -0.24
C PRO A 470 2.64 -8.93 0.19
N CYS A 471 2.86 -8.27 1.31
CA CYS A 471 4.20 -8.14 1.90
C CYS A 471 4.68 -9.43 2.57
N ASP A 472 3.73 -10.28 3.02
CA ASP A 472 3.96 -11.62 3.50
C ASP A 472 3.95 -12.62 2.33
N GLU A 473 4.35 -13.83 2.58
CA GLU A 473 4.37 -14.93 1.61
C GLU A 473 3.25 -15.91 1.94
N PRO A 474 1.97 -15.58 1.63
CA PRO A 474 0.83 -16.32 2.12
C PRO A 474 0.84 -17.78 1.64
N GLU A 475 0.46 -18.68 2.56
CA GLU A 475 0.25 -20.09 2.24
C GLU A 475 -0.99 -20.25 1.33
N LEU A 476 -0.89 -21.08 0.31
CA LEU A 476 -2.03 -21.50 -0.51
C LEU A 476 -2.64 -22.77 0.08
N VAL A 477 -3.75 -22.63 0.79
CA VAL A 477 -4.43 -23.73 1.47
C VAL A 477 -5.47 -24.37 0.55
N PRO A 478 -5.35 -25.66 0.19
CA PRO A 478 -6.28 -26.30 -0.73
C PRO A 478 -7.70 -26.40 -0.14
N LEU A 479 -8.70 -26.03 -0.94
CA LEU A 479 -10.12 -26.12 -0.61
C LEU A 479 -10.87 -27.20 -1.43
N GLY A 480 -10.21 -27.84 -2.38
CA GLY A 480 -10.79 -28.75 -3.34
C GLY A 480 -11.07 -28.09 -4.70
N ASP A 481 -11.45 -28.89 -5.70
CA ASP A 481 -11.80 -28.44 -7.06
C ASP A 481 -10.82 -27.42 -7.67
N ARG A 482 -9.52 -27.63 -7.45
CA ARG A 482 -8.44 -26.75 -7.94
C ARG A 482 -8.50 -25.31 -7.38
N THR A 483 -9.19 -25.12 -6.26
CA THR A 483 -9.33 -23.85 -5.57
C THR A 483 -8.50 -23.86 -4.30
N PHE A 484 -7.81 -22.75 -4.05
CA PHE A 484 -6.97 -22.53 -2.89
C PHE A 484 -7.40 -21.22 -2.20
N ARG A 485 -7.37 -21.21 -0.88
CA ARG A 485 -7.43 -19.96 -0.12
C ARG A 485 -6.03 -19.37 -0.04
N VAL A 486 -5.93 -18.06 -0.22
CA VAL A 486 -4.69 -17.30 -0.03
C VAL A 486 -4.60 -16.90 1.45
N GLY A 487 -3.61 -17.47 2.16
CA GLY A 487 -3.42 -17.26 3.59
C GLY A 487 -3.98 -18.38 4.47
N ALA A 488 -3.38 -18.50 5.68
CA ALA A 488 -3.69 -19.60 6.60
C ALA A 488 -5.02 -19.42 7.35
N ASP A 489 -5.44 -18.17 7.63
CA ASP A 489 -6.68 -17.90 8.36
C ASP A 489 -7.91 -18.34 7.53
N PRO A 490 -8.78 -19.21 8.05
CA PRO A 490 -9.95 -19.71 7.31
C PRO A 490 -10.99 -18.62 6.96
N ARG A 491 -10.91 -17.46 7.57
CA ARG A 491 -11.81 -16.32 7.35
C ARG A 491 -11.42 -15.43 6.17
N LEU A 492 -10.19 -15.58 5.63
CA LEU A 492 -9.70 -14.77 4.50
C LEU A 492 -10.52 -15.05 3.24
N PRO A 493 -10.94 -14.02 2.50
CA PRO A 493 -11.80 -14.15 1.34
C PRO A 493 -11.08 -14.52 0.04
N GLU A 494 -9.79 -14.24 -0.11
CA GLU A 494 -9.04 -14.39 -1.37
C GLU A 494 -8.98 -15.85 -1.84
N ARG A 495 -9.24 -16.04 -3.13
CA ARG A 495 -9.25 -17.36 -3.77
C ARG A 495 -8.37 -17.39 -5.02
N LEU A 496 -7.52 -18.39 -5.07
CA LEU A 496 -6.76 -18.72 -6.27
C LEU A 496 -7.33 -20.01 -6.86
N THR A 497 -7.73 -19.96 -8.11
CA THR A 497 -8.26 -21.15 -8.84
C THR A 497 -7.35 -21.46 -10.01
N SER A 498 -6.94 -22.71 -10.15
CA SER A 498 -6.13 -23.13 -11.29
C SER A 498 -6.98 -23.60 -12.48
N GLY A 499 -6.48 -23.31 -13.69
CA GLY A 499 -7.10 -23.79 -14.91
C GLY A 499 -7.06 -25.31 -15.05
N PRO A 500 -7.89 -25.88 -15.93
CA PRO A 500 -7.80 -27.28 -16.28
C PRO A 500 -6.48 -27.52 -16.99
N ASP A 501 -5.89 -28.67 -16.67
CA ASP A 501 -4.69 -29.12 -17.35
C ASP A 501 -4.93 -30.48 -18.01
N PRO A 502 -4.92 -30.54 -19.34
CA PRO A 502 -5.03 -31.79 -20.06
C PRO A 502 -3.80 -32.68 -19.93
N ASP A 503 -2.63 -32.13 -19.63
CA ASP A 503 -1.33 -32.80 -19.61
C ASP A 503 -0.61 -32.80 -18.25
N GLY A 504 -1.27 -32.43 -17.16
CA GLY A 504 -0.68 -32.34 -15.81
C GLY A 504 0.05 -31.02 -15.50
N ALA A 505 0.11 -30.01 -16.44
CA ALA A 505 0.76 -28.73 -16.24
C ALA A 505 -0.24 -27.58 -16.11
N VAL A 506 -0.23 -26.84 -15.01
CA VAL A 506 -1.10 -25.66 -14.84
C VAL A 506 -0.55 -24.50 -15.66
N LEU A 507 -1.30 -24.05 -16.66
CA LEU A 507 -0.90 -22.96 -17.56
C LEU A 507 -1.33 -21.58 -17.07
N TRP A 508 -2.36 -21.52 -16.24
CA TRP A 508 -2.87 -20.26 -15.69
C TRP A 508 -3.56 -20.47 -14.34
N VAL A 509 -3.59 -19.40 -13.57
CA VAL A 509 -4.39 -19.29 -12.36
C VAL A 509 -5.24 -18.05 -12.43
N ASP A 510 -6.34 -18.05 -11.70
CA ASP A 510 -7.23 -16.91 -11.51
C ASP A 510 -7.19 -16.53 -10.01
N LEU A 511 -6.79 -15.31 -9.72
CA LEU A 511 -6.76 -14.75 -8.37
C LEU A 511 -7.86 -13.68 -8.30
N ASP A 512 -8.94 -13.99 -7.58
CA ASP A 512 -10.10 -13.11 -7.38
C ASP A 512 -10.63 -12.47 -8.67
N GLY A 513 -10.69 -13.28 -9.76
CA GLY A 513 -11.16 -12.86 -11.08
C GLY A 513 -10.08 -12.29 -12.00
N CYS A 514 -8.86 -12.08 -11.51
CA CYS A 514 -7.73 -11.64 -12.33
C CYS A 514 -6.93 -12.86 -12.82
N ARG A 515 -6.79 -13.00 -14.15
CA ARG A 515 -6.08 -14.12 -14.76
C ARG A 515 -4.58 -13.85 -14.86
N TYR A 516 -3.80 -14.83 -14.37
CA TYR A 516 -2.34 -14.88 -14.48
C TYR A 516 -1.90 -16.11 -15.28
N THR A 517 -1.02 -15.92 -16.25
CA THR A 517 -0.53 -16.96 -17.14
C THR A 517 0.88 -17.38 -16.73
N ARG A 518 1.13 -18.68 -16.62
CA ARG A 518 2.42 -19.25 -16.18
C ARG A 518 3.55 -19.02 -17.19
N SER A 519 3.25 -19.09 -18.47
CA SER A 519 4.21 -18.90 -19.56
C SER A 519 3.95 -17.58 -20.27
N PHE A 520 4.02 -16.48 -19.52
CA PHE A 520 3.93 -15.16 -20.12
C PHE A 520 5.24 -14.93 -20.90
N ARG A 521 5.13 -14.79 -22.21
CA ARG A 521 6.27 -14.45 -23.08
C ARG A 521 6.13 -13.00 -23.47
N ASP A 522 7.09 -12.18 -23.05
CA ASP A 522 7.15 -10.77 -23.45
C ASP A 522 7.45 -10.59 -24.94
N HIS A 523 8.01 -11.64 -25.57
CA HIS A 523 8.28 -11.69 -27.01
C HIS A 523 7.90 -13.05 -27.59
N PRO A 524 7.26 -13.10 -28.76
CA PRO A 524 7.17 -14.35 -29.51
C PRO A 524 8.59 -14.82 -29.83
N GLU A 525 8.86 -16.11 -29.69
CA GLU A 525 10.11 -16.67 -30.18
C GLU A 525 10.24 -16.34 -31.67
N ALA A 526 11.36 -15.70 -32.03
CA ALA A 526 11.71 -15.40 -33.40
C ALA A 526 12.02 -16.71 -34.16
#